data_6986742bb33e490b17b51024c0f3c80b
#
_entry.id   6986742bb33e490b17b51024c0f3c80b
#
_cell.length_a   1.000
_cell.length_b   1.000
_cell.length_c   1.000
_cell.angle_alpha   90.00
_cell.angle_beta   90.00
_cell.angle_gamma   90.00
#
_symmetry.space_group_name_H-M   'P 1'
#
loop_
_entity.id
_entity.type
_entity.pdbx_description
1 polymer ?
#
loop_
_entity_poly.entity_id
_entity_poly.type
_entity_poly.pdbx_seq_one_letter_code
_entity_poly.pdbx_strand_id
1 'polypeptide(L)'
;MQPYILITKEPGELIMNAYDCTLYHGGLKGAESVFGENAEKYGVAEVIFTFENHRLNRDRNSIMLSEEELQRGDISMELASRMMNRTYYETEKIRRVLQTIFHMVNRGHQVFVIGNILDDDSVKGGTGWAVELAKLFNRPLHVYDQGRTQWFTWKEGSWKEDAPKICYSTFVGSGTRYLSDDGITAITQLFADSFGK
;
A
#
# COMPACT_ATOMS: atom_id res chain seq x y z
N MET A 1 1.32 -26.03 3.85
CA MET A 1 1.79 -24.97 4.76
C MET A 1 3.28 -25.20 4.94
N GLN A 2 4.13 -24.51 4.15
CA GLN A 2 5.58 -24.63 4.30
C GLN A 2 6.05 -23.68 5.39
N PRO A 3 6.96 -24.09 6.28
CA PRO A 3 7.49 -23.23 7.32
C PRO A 3 8.37 -22.13 6.70
N TYR A 4 8.15 -20.90 7.12
CA TYR A 4 8.99 -19.75 6.78
C TYR A 4 10.41 -20.01 7.28
N ILE A 5 11.40 -19.95 6.36
CA ILE A 5 12.82 -19.99 6.75
C ILE A 5 13.19 -18.56 7.17
N LEU A 6 13.23 -18.34 8.47
CA LEU A 6 13.71 -17.10 9.07
C LEU A 6 15.21 -17.23 9.29
N ILE A 7 15.99 -16.39 8.61
CA ILE A 7 17.43 -16.30 8.85
C ILE A 7 17.66 -15.18 9.89
N THR A 8 18.19 -15.52 11.04
CA THR A 8 18.54 -14.54 12.08
C THR A 8 20.03 -14.22 12.00
N LYS A 9 20.38 -12.92 11.94
CA LYS A 9 21.76 -12.44 12.03
C LYS A 9 22.25 -12.25 13.46
N GLU A 10 21.33 -11.92 14.35
CA GLU A 10 21.54 -11.79 15.80
C GLU A 10 20.38 -12.49 16.52
N PRO A 11 20.53 -12.96 17.75
CA PRO A 11 19.45 -13.58 18.50
C PRO A 11 18.32 -12.57 18.74
N GLY A 12 17.24 -12.66 17.95
CA GLY A 12 16.03 -11.84 18.08
C GLY A 12 15.67 -10.96 16.88
N GLU A 13 16.52 -10.80 15.86
CA GLU A 13 16.18 -10.03 14.66
C GLU A 13 15.70 -10.96 13.53
N LEU A 14 14.40 -10.87 13.22
CA LEU A 14 13.78 -11.57 12.09
C LEU A 14 14.11 -10.82 10.80
N ILE A 15 15.05 -11.34 10.02
CA ILE A 15 15.37 -10.78 8.70
C ILE A 15 14.43 -11.40 7.67
N MET A 16 13.58 -10.57 7.09
CA MET A 16 12.75 -10.94 5.95
C MET A 16 13.62 -11.01 4.69
N ASN A 17 13.54 -12.13 3.94
CA ASN A 17 14.19 -12.21 2.65
C ASN A 17 13.32 -11.54 1.58
N ALA A 18 13.86 -10.58 0.84
CA ALA A 18 13.13 -9.86 -0.20
C ALA A 18 12.52 -10.79 -1.27
N TYR A 19 13.20 -11.87 -1.62
CA TYR A 19 12.71 -12.86 -2.61
C TYR A 19 11.47 -13.64 -2.16
N ASP A 20 11.19 -13.66 -0.86
CA ASP A 20 10.01 -14.31 -0.28
C ASP A 20 8.85 -13.32 -0.12
N CYS A 21 9.04 -12.07 -0.54
CA CYS A 21 8.07 -11.00 -0.39
C CYS A 21 7.34 -10.69 -1.70
N THR A 22 6.09 -10.24 -1.56
CA THR A 22 5.26 -9.76 -2.67
C THR A 22 4.68 -8.38 -2.33
N LEU A 23 4.94 -7.42 -3.20
CA LEU A 23 4.33 -6.09 -3.20
C LEU A 23 3.03 -6.12 -4.02
N TYR A 24 1.94 -5.63 -3.46
CA TYR A 24 0.70 -5.34 -4.17
C TYR A 24 0.56 -3.83 -4.39
N HIS A 25 0.29 -3.40 -5.63
CA HIS A 25 0.02 -2.00 -5.96
C HIS A 25 -0.82 -1.86 -7.22
N GLY A 26 -1.28 -0.65 -7.54
CA GLY A 26 -2.16 -0.39 -8.69
C GLY A 26 -1.42 0.02 -9.97
N GLY A 27 -0.09 0.11 -9.96
CA GLY A 27 0.72 0.47 -11.13
C GLY A 27 0.59 1.93 -11.59
N LEU A 28 0.04 2.81 -10.77
CA LEU A 28 -0.19 4.21 -11.11
C LEU A 28 1.08 5.05 -10.95
N LYS A 29 1.09 6.22 -11.63
CA LYS A 29 2.18 7.20 -11.51
C LYS A 29 2.30 7.73 -10.08
N GLY A 30 3.53 7.98 -9.65
CA GLY A 30 3.88 8.53 -8.35
C GLY A 30 4.30 7.43 -7.38
N ALA A 31 3.76 7.40 -6.18
CA ALA A 31 4.21 6.49 -5.12
C ALA A 31 4.20 5.02 -5.55
N GLU A 32 3.14 4.55 -6.20
CA GLU A 32 3.03 3.14 -6.60
C GLU A 32 4.13 2.71 -7.58
N SER A 33 4.48 3.55 -8.56
CA SER A 33 5.60 3.28 -9.47
C SER A 33 6.93 3.19 -8.73
N VAL A 34 7.18 4.09 -7.78
CA VAL A 34 8.43 4.09 -6.99
C VAL A 34 8.51 2.91 -6.04
N PHE A 35 7.39 2.48 -5.43
CA PHE A 35 7.33 1.21 -4.70
C PHE A 35 7.73 0.04 -5.59
N GLY A 36 7.17 -0.04 -6.82
CA GLY A 36 7.49 -1.09 -7.77
C GLY A 36 8.96 -1.06 -8.23
N GLU A 37 9.54 0.12 -8.50
CA GLU A 37 10.96 0.29 -8.85
C GLU A 37 11.88 -0.24 -7.75
N ASN A 38 11.55 0.06 -6.48
CA ASN A 38 12.30 -0.47 -5.35
C ASN A 38 12.08 -1.98 -5.16
N ALA A 39 10.87 -2.49 -5.35
CA ALA A 39 10.61 -3.93 -5.33
C ALA A 39 11.49 -4.67 -6.35
N GLU A 40 11.55 -4.18 -7.59
CA GLU A 40 12.44 -4.73 -8.63
C GLU A 40 13.91 -4.70 -8.23
N LYS A 41 14.38 -3.57 -7.70
CA LYS A 41 15.78 -3.39 -7.27
C LYS A 41 16.19 -4.39 -6.18
N TYR A 42 15.29 -4.73 -5.27
CA TYR A 42 15.57 -5.64 -4.16
C TYR A 42 15.16 -7.11 -4.43
N GLY A 43 14.54 -7.40 -5.57
CA GLY A 43 14.08 -8.75 -5.93
C GLY A 43 12.77 -9.17 -5.26
N VAL A 44 11.98 -8.21 -4.78
CA VAL A 44 10.61 -8.42 -4.29
C VAL A 44 9.69 -8.65 -5.48
N ALA A 45 8.85 -9.68 -5.43
CA ALA A 45 7.83 -9.91 -6.44
C ALA A 45 6.78 -8.78 -6.46
N GLU A 46 6.31 -8.41 -7.64
CA GLU A 46 5.24 -7.42 -7.81
C GLU A 46 3.97 -8.09 -8.31
N VAL A 47 2.82 -7.64 -7.84
CA VAL A 47 1.50 -7.95 -8.38
C VAL A 47 0.71 -6.66 -8.50
N ILE A 48 0.26 -6.36 -9.73
CA ILE A 48 -0.53 -5.17 -10.05
C ILE A 48 -1.96 -5.60 -10.34
N PHE A 49 -2.94 -5.03 -9.64
CA PHE A 49 -4.34 -5.23 -9.97
C PHE A 49 -4.82 -4.18 -10.96
N THR A 50 -5.40 -4.62 -12.07
CA THR A 50 -5.84 -3.76 -13.16
C THR A 50 -7.21 -4.22 -13.70
N PHE A 51 -7.78 -3.44 -14.59
CA PHE A 51 -9.04 -3.70 -15.28
C PHE A 51 -8.98 -3.21 -16.71
N GLU A 52 -9.93 -3.61 -17.53
CA GLU A 52 -10.00 -3.22 -18.93
C GLU A 52 -9.96 -1.69 -19.12
N ASN A 53 -9.10 -1.22 -20.02
CA ASN A 53 -8.85 0.21 -20.29
C ASN A 53 -8.22 1.01 -19.12
N HIS A 54 -7.66 0.32 -18.11
CA HIS A 54 -6.88 0.98 -17.07
C HIS A 54 -5.50 1.38 -17.61
N ARG A 55 -5.15 2.64 -17.51
CA ARG A 55 -3.85 3.15 -17.94
C ARG A 55 -2.85 3.02 -16.80
N LEU A 56 -1.94 2.07 -16.94
CA LEU A 56 -0.85 1.86 -16.01
C LEU A 56 0.38 2.69 -16.42
N ASN A 57 1.14 3.14 -15.43
CA ASN A 57 2.46 3.73 -15.60
C ASN A 57 3.56 2.67 -15.46
N ARG A 58 3.26 1.64 -14.68
CA ARG A 58 4.10 0.46 -14.48
C ARG A 58 3.23 -0.78 -14.67
N ASP A 59 3.65 -1.67 -15.56
CA ASP A 59 2.93 -2.90 -15.89
C ASP A 59 3.89 -4.10 -15.79
N ARG A 60 3.89 -4.75 -14.60
CA ARG A 60 4.67 -5.95 -14.33
C ARG A 60 3.82 -6.93 -13.53
N ASN A 61 3.66 -8.14 -14.07
CA ASN A 61 2.87 -9.20 -13.44
C ASN A 61 1.45 -8.72 -13.06
N SER A 62 0.79 -8.03 -14.01
CA SER A 62 -0.54 -7.52 -13.79
C SER A 62 -1.61 -8.61 -13.85
N ILE A 63 -2.59 -8.50 -12.96
CA ILE A 63 -3.78 -9.35 -12.90
C ILE A 63 -4.97 -8.51 -13.36
N MET A 64 -5.53 -8.88 -14.52
CA MET A 64 -6.74 -8.28 -15.05
C MET A 64 -7.94 -8.81 -14.28
N LEU A 65 -8.63 -7.92 -13.55
CA LEU A 65 -9.84 -8.25 -12.80
C LEU A 65 -11.06 -8.18 -13.74
N SER A 66 -11.91 -9.19 -13.67
CA SER A 66 -13.23 -9.16 -14.28
C SER A 66 -14.17 -8.20 -13.53
N GLU A 67 -15.31 -7.86 -14.14
CA GLU A 67 -16.32 -7.01 -13.49
C GLU A 67 -16.83 -7.63 -12.18
N GLU A 68 -17.06 -8.95 -12.17
CA GLU A 68 -17.48 -9.68 -10.97
C GLU A 68 -16.40 -9.60 -9.86
N GLU A 69 -15.13 -9.75 -10.22
CA GLU A 69 -14.03 -9.65 -9.26
C GLU A 69 -13.90 -8.23 -8.69
N LEU A 70 -14.02 -7.19 -9.53
CA LEU A 70 -14.01 -5.81 -9.09
C LEU A 70 -15.09 -5.54 -8.03
N GLN A 71 -16.30 -6.04 -8.24
CA GLN A 71 -17.45 -5.83 -7.35
C GLN A 71 -17.34 -6.53 -5.98
N ARG A 72 -16.44 -7.51 -5.82
CA ARG A 72 -16.26 -8.23 -4.54
C ARG A 72 -15.93 -7.32 -3.37
N GLY A 73 -15.33 -6.17 -3.63
CA GLY A 73 -14.95 -5.19 -2.62
C GLY A 73 -16.02 -4.15 -2.28
N ASP A 74 -17.12 -4.09 -3.02
CA ASP A 74 -18.05 -2.95 -2.98
C ASP A 74 -18.63 -2.69 -1.57
N ILE A 75 -18.96 -3.73 -0.81
CA ILE A 75 -19.45 -3.57 0.58
C ILE A 75 -18.38 -2.91 1.46
N SER A 76 -17.12 -3.35 1.36
CA SER A 76 -16.03 -2.77 2.15
C SER A 76 -15.71 -1.35 1.72
N MET A 77 -15.79 -1.07 0.41
CA MET A 77 -15.61 0.27 -0.15
C MET A 77 -16.73 1.22 0.31
N GLU A 78 -17.97 0.75 0.36
CA GLU A 78 -19.09 1.54 0.88
C GLU A 78 -18.92 1.86 2.38
N LEU A 79 -18.41 0.92 3.18
CA LEU A 79 -18.09 1.18 4.58
C LEU A 79 -16.97 2.22 4.72
N ALA A 80 -15.89 2.09 3.96
CA ALA A 80 -14.80 3.07 3.94
C ALA A 80 -15.28 4.46 3.49
N SER A 81 -16.20 4.51 2.51
CA SER A 81 -16.88 5.73 2.06
C SER A 81 -17.55 6.47 3.23
N ARG A 82 -18.33 5.75 4.02
CA ARG A 82 -19.03 6.31 5.20
C ARG A 82 -18.07 6.77 6.29
N MET A 83 -17.00 6.00 6.55
CA MET A 83 -15.97 6.37 7.55
C MET A 83 -15.29 7.69 7.21
N MET A 84 -15.06 7.95 5.91
CA MET A 84 -14.42 9.19 5.43
C MET A 84 -15.41 10.31 5.09
N ASN A 85 -16.72 10.05 5.12
CA ASN A 85 -17.74 10.94 4.56
C ASN A 85 -17.42 11.38 3.12
N ARG A 86 -17.02 10.41 2.27
CA ARG A 86 -16.67 10.61 0.85
C ARG A 86 -17.53 9.73 -0.04
N THR A 87 -17.91 10.25 -1.22
CA THR A 87 -18.72 9.49 -2.18
C THR A 87 -17.90 8.41 -2.88
N TYR A 88 -18.36 7.15 -2.84
CA TYR A 88 -17.73 6.03 -3.53
C TYR A 88 -18.03 6.02 -5.04
N TYR A 89 -19.22 6.44 -5.44
CA TYR A 89 -19.73 6.33 -6.82
C TYR A 89 -19.67 7.64 -7.61
N GLU A 90 -18.50 8.31 -7.69
CA GLU A 90 -18.43 9.55 -8.48
C GLU A 90 -18.50 9.28 -10.00
N THR A 91 -17.66 8.35 -10.49
CA THR A 91 -17.68 7.89 -11.88
C THR A 91 -17.28 6.41 -11.94
N GLU A 92 -17.72 5.70 -12.98
CA GLU A 92 -17.37 4.29 -13.18
C GLU A 92 -15.85 4.04 -13.19
N LYS A 93 -15.11 4.91 -13.88
CA LYS A 93 -13.65 4.78 -13.94
C LYS A 93 -12.98 4.94 -12.58
N ILE A 94 -13.40 5.94 -11.80
CA ILE A 94 -12.88 6.15 -10.44
C ILE A 94 -13.28 4.97 -9.57
N ARG A 95 -14.52 4.52 -9.63
CA ARG A 95 -14.99 3.34 -8.88
C ARG A 95 -14.12 2.12 -9.14
N ARG A 96 -13.83 1.79 -10.40
CA ARG A 96 -12.96 0.64 -10.75
C ARG A 96 -11.55 0.78 -10.20
N VAL A 97 -10.95 1.98 -10.23
CA VAL A 97 -9.67 2.23 -9.57
C VAL A 97 -9.76 1.96 -8.06
N LEU A 98 -10.81 2.42 -7.40
CA LEU A 98 -11.02 2.19 -5.97
C LEU A 98 -11.25 0.70 -5.67
N GLN A 99 -11.95 -0.03 -6.53
CA GLN A 99 -12.13 -1.48 -6.43
C GLN A 99 -10.78 -2.24 -6.50
N THR A 100 -9.82 -1.79 -7.33
CA THR A 100 -8.47 -2.41 -7.32
C THR A 100 -7.76 -2.22 -5.98
N ILE A 101 -7.97 -1.10 -5.27
CA ILE A 101 -7.40 -0.85 -3.94
C ILE A 101 -7.90 -1.90 -2.93
N PHE A 102 -9.18 -2.28 -3.00
CA PHE A 102 -9.69 -3.37 -2.16
C PHE A 102 -8.88 -4.66 -2.36
N HIS A 103 -8.60 -5.06 -3.61
CA HIS A 103 -7.84 -6.28 -3.89
C HIS A 103 -6.41 -6.20 -3.36
N MET A 104 -5.77 -5.03 -3.43
CA MET A 104 -4.44 -4.82 -2.87
C MET A 104 -4.45 -5.02 -1.34
N VAL A 105 -5.31 -4.28 -0.63
CA VAL A 105 -5.36 -4.29 0.84
C VAL A 105 -5.90 -5.61 1.40
N ASN A 106 -6.82 -6.27 0.68
CA ASN A 106 -7.33 -7.58 1.08
C ASN A 106 -6.24 -8.67 1.03
N ARG A 107 -5.28 -8.57 0.12
CA ARG A 107 -4.19 -9.55 -0.05
C ARG A 107 -2.91 -9.18 0.71
N GLY A 108 -2.64 -7.89 0.87
CA GLY A 108 -1.47 -7.42 1.62
C GLY A 108 -1.71 -7.46 3.13
N HIS A 109 -0.74 -7.98 3.88
CA HIS A 109 -0.83 -8.04 5.34
C HIS A 109 -0.31 -6.78 6.03
N GLN A 110 0.50 -5.98 5.35
CA GLN A 110 1.02 -4.70 5.84
C GLN A 110 0.81 -3.63 4.77
N VAL A 111 0.48 -2.42 5.17
CA VAL A 111 0.12 -1.35 4.22
C VAL A 111 1.00 -0.12 4.44
N PHE A 112 1.70 0.28 3.38
CA PHE A 112 2.50 1.49 3.32
C PHE A 112 1.89 2.47 2.33
N VAL A 113 1.76 3.71 2.76
CA VAL A 113 1.09 4.75 2.00
C VAL A 113 1.90 6.04 2.01
N ILE A 114 2.01 6.71 0.85
CA ILE A 114 2.56 8.07 0.78
C ILE A 114 1.43 9.06 0.55
N GLY A 115 1.26 10.01 1.46
CA GLY A 115 0.14 10.96 1.37
C GLY A 115 0.26 12.14 2.34
N ASN A 116 -0.87 12.70 2.70
CA ASN A 116 -0.96 13.75 3.72
C ASN A 116 -2.11 13.39 4.68
N ILE A 117 -1.79 13.28 5.95
CA ILE A 117 -2.77 13.05 7.02
C ILE A 117 -3.50 14.36 7.29
N LEU A 118 -4.83 14.30 7.37
CA LEU A 118 -5.70 15.42 7.65
C LEU A 118 -6.03 15.50 9.16
N ASP A 119 -6.63 16.62 9.58
CA ASP A 119 -6.98 16.88 10.98
C ASP A 119 -8.02 15.89 11.54
N ASP A 120 -8.78 15.23 10.67
CA ASP A 120 -9.76 14.18 11.00
C ASP A 120 -9.15 12.75 11.00
N ASP A 121 -7.84 12.64 11.04
CA ASP A 121 -7.09 11.38 10.96
C ASP A 121 -7.26 10.59 9.65
N SER A 122 -7.99 11.10 8.67
CA SER A 122 -8.06 10.53 7.33
C SER A 122 -6.85 10.95 6.49
N VAL A 123 -6.66 10.33 5.31
CA VAL A 123 -5.62 10.72 4.36
C VAL A 123 -6.25 11.35 3.12
N LYS A 124 -5.62 12.43 2.63
CA LYS A 124 -6.10 13.25 1.51
C LYS A 124 -6.26 12.44 0.21
N GLY A 125 -7.35 12.67 -0.50
CA GLY A 125 -7.58 12.20 -1.87
C GLY A 125 -7.86 10.69 -1.99
N GLY A 126 -7.56 10.11 -3.16
CA GLY A 126 -7.77 8.68 -3.45
C GLY A 126 -6.97 7.73 -2.55
N THR A 127 -5.83 8.21 -2.05
CA THR A 127 -4.94 7.49 -1.14
C THR A 127 -5.64 7.12 0.19
N GLY A 128 -6.56 7.96 0.66
CA GLY A 128 -7.33 7.71 1.88
C GLY A 128 -8.14 6.40 1.85
N TRP A 129 -8.54 5.92 0.67
CA TRP A 129 -9.28 4.67 0.56
C TRP A 129 -8.47 3.44 0.98
N ALA A 130 -7.18 3.38 0.61
CA ALA A 130 -6.29 2.32 1.07
C ALA A 130 -6.08 2.37 2.58
N VAL A 131 -6.00 3.57 3.16
CA VAL A 131 -5.84 3.80 4.59
C VAL A 131 -7.07 3.32 5.36
N GLU A 132 -8.27 3.73 4.95
CA GLU A 132 -9.49 3.34 5.67
C GLU A 132 -9.80 1.83 5.53
N LEU A 133 -9.50 1.23 4.36
CA LEU A 133 -9.58 -0.23 4.24
C LEU A 133 -8.57 -0.94 5.15
N ALA A 134 -7.35 -0.42 5.28
CA ALA A 134 -6.36 -0.99 6.18
C ALA A 134 -6.79 -0.91 7.65
N LYS A 135 -7.39 0.23 8.07
CA LYS A 135 -8.01 0.37 9.40
C LYS A 135 -9.15 -0.62 9.59
N LEU A 136 -10.08 -0.71 8.61
CA LEU A 136 -11.23 -1.62 8.64
C LEU A 136 -10.81 -3.09 8.76
N PHE A 137 -9.74 -3.49 8.07
CA PHE A 137 -9.22 -4.86 8.08
C PHE A 137 -8.18 -5.12 9.18
N ASN A 138 -7.95 -4.13 10.05
CA ASN A 138 -6.96 -4.18 11.12
C ASN A 138 -5.56 -4.61 10.62
N ARG A 139 -5.15 -4.04 9.49
CA ARG A 139 -3.82 -4.27 8.93
C ARG A 139 -2.80 -3.33 9.59
N PRO A 140 -1.56 -3.77 9.88
CA PRO A 140 -0.46 -2.86 10.18
C PRO A 140 -0.38 -1.79 9.09
N LEU A 141 -0.56 -0.52 9.50
CA LEU A 141 -0.74 0.60 8.58
C LEU A 141 0.27 1.70 8.89
N HIS A 142 1.00 2.10 7.85
CA HIS A 142 2.02 3.14 7.92
C HIS A 142 1.78 4.18 6.83
N VAL A 143 1.79 5.45 7.20
CA VAL A 143 1.66 6.58 6.27
C VAL A 143 2.87 7.48 6.40
N TYR A 144 3.55 7.74 5.28
CA TYR A 144 4.50 8.84 5.20
C TYR A 144 3.73 10.11 4.85
N ASP A 145 3.71 11.03 5.80
CA ASP A 145 3.10 12.34 5.61
C ASP A 145 4.11 13.27 4.94
N GLN A 146 3.83 13.64 3.69
CA GLN A 146 4.73 14.51 2.92
C GLN A 146 4.82 15.93 3.46
N GLY A 147 3.78 16.41 4.14
CA GLY A 147 3.78 17.74 4.76
C GLY A 147 4.63 17.80 6.03
N ARG A 148 4.71 16.68 6.76
CA ARG A 148 5.50 16.55 8.00
C ARG A 148 6.85 15.88 7.76
N THR A 149 7.08 15.35 6.55
CA THR A 149 8.30 14.60 6.17
C THR A 149 8.67 13.47 7.12
N GLN A 150 7.64 12.74 7.59
CA GLN A 150 7.76 11.73 8.64
C GLN A 150 6.82 10.54 8.40
N TRP A 151 7.24 9.34 8.79
CA TRP A 151 6.39 8.17 8.88
C TRP A 151 5.54 8.17 10.15
N PHE A 152 4.28 7.76 10.00
CA PHE A 152 3.34 7.53 11.08
C PHE A 152 2.75 6.14 10.97
N THR A 153 2.56 5.49 12.11
CA THR A 153 1.88 4.20 12.22
C THR A 153 0.55 4.40 12.94
N TRP A 154 -0.51 3.78 12.41
CA TRP A 154 -1.81 3.77 13.05
C TRP A 154 -1.82 2.76 14.20
N LYS A 155 -1.92 3.24 15.43
CA LYS A 155 -1.97 2.43 16.66
C LYS A 155 -2.99 2.99 17.64
N GLU A 156 -3.84 2.12 18.20
CA GLU A 156 -4.80 2.50 19.25
C GLU A 156 -5.67 3.71 18.88
N GLY A 157 -6.13 3.76 17.62
CA GLY A 157 -7.02 4.81 17.14
C GLY A 157 -6.36 6.17 16.90
N SER A 158 -5.02 6.23 16.77
CA SER A 158 -4.29 7.47 16.51
C SER A 158 -3.00 7.24 15.72
N TRP A 159 -2.51 8.30 15.08
CA TRP A 159 -1.23 8.31 14.40
C TRP A 159 -0.08 8.52 15.39
N LYS A 160 0.93 7.65 15.34
CA LYS A 160 2.18 7.74 16.13
C LYS A 160 3.36 7.83 15.19
N GLU A 161 4.31 8.73 15.45
CA GLU A 161 5.57 8.75 14.72
C GLU A 161 6.28 7.40 14.83
N ASP A 162 6.86 6.95 13.73
CA ASP A 162 7.51 5.63 13.64
C ASP A 162 8.61 5.64 12.57
N ALA A 163 9.43 4.59 12.57
CA ALA A 163 10.36 4.24 11.51
C ALA A 163 10.05 2.79 11.05
N PRO A 164 9.01 2.59 10.24
CA PRO A 164 8.51 1.26 9.94
C PRO A 164 9.48 0.46 9.08
N LYS A 165 9.39 -0.87 9.19
CA LYS A 165 10.06 -1.84 8.30
C LYS A 165 9.02 -2.76 7.67
N ILE A 166 9.37 -3.33 6.51
CA ILE A 166 8.58 -4.40 5.89
C ILE A 166 8.83 -5.68 6.70
N CYS A 167 7.80 -6.14 7.42
CA CYS A 167 7.87 -7.29 8.32
C CYS A 167 6.96 -8.45 7.93
N TYR A 168 6.25 -8.32 6.80
CA TYR A 168 5.34 -9.35 6.28
C TYR A 168 5.72 -9.73 4.86
N SER A 169 5.56 -11.00 4.52
CA SER A 169 5.84 -11.52 3.18
C SER A 169 4.93 -10.94 2.09
N THR A 170 3.80 -10.34 2.47
CA THR A 170 2.93 -9.61 1.54
C THR A 170 2.63 -8.24 2.07
N PHE A 171 2.80 -7.22 1.25
CA PHE A 171 2.54 -5.85 1.65
C PHE A 171 2.00 -5.01 0.48
N VAL A 172 1.38 -3.90 0.82
CA VAL A 172 0.82 -2.92 -0.12
C VAL A 172 1.70 -1.69 -0.15
N GLY A 173 2.00 -1.21 -1.36
CA GLY A 173 2.58 0.11 -1.59
C GLY A 173 1.59 0.98 -2.38
N SER A 174 1.06 2.01 -1.76
CA SER A 174 0.11 2.92 -2.40
C SER A 174 0.46 4.37 -2.08
N GLY A 175 -0.22 5.31 -2.74
CA GLY A 175 -0.04 6.72 -2.40
C GLY A 175 -0.36 7.69 -3.52
N THR A 176 0.05 8.92 -3.29
CA THR A 176 -0.23 10.04 -4.18
C THR A 176 0.50 9.96 -5.50
N ARG A 177 -0.14 10.45 -6.57
CA ARG A 177 0.53 10.71 -7.86
C ARG A 177 1.50 11.90 -7.81
N TYR A 178 1.33 12.76 -6.82
CA TYR A 178 2.15 13.97 -6.60
C TYR A 178 3.20 13.68 -5.53
N LEU A 179 4.12 12.81 -5.88
CA LEU A 179 5.18 12.35 -4.99
C LEU A 179 6.30 13.39 -4.91
N SER A 180 6.66 13.78 -3.70
CA SER A 180 7.81 14.67 -3.44
C SER A 180 9.14 13.88 -3.46
N ASP A 181 10.25 14.60 -3.56
CA ASP A 181 11.59 14.00 -3.47
C ASP A 181 11.81 13.32 -2.10
N ASP A 182 11.28 13.90 -1.02
CA ASP A 182 11.32 13.30 0.31
C ASP A 182 10.48 12.00 0.36
N GLY A 183 9.33 11.98 -0.34
CA GLY A 183 8.52 10.77 -0.47
C GLY A 183 9.23 9.66 -1.25
N ILE A 184 9.97 9.99 -2.31
CA ILE A 184 10.83 9.04 -3.04
C ILE A 184 11.91 8.49 -2.11
N THR A 185 12.57 9.38 -1.37
CA THR A 185 13.61 9.02 -0.40
C THR A 185 13.06 8.11 0.69
N ALA A 186 11.87 8.43 1.22
CA ALA A 186 11.20 7.63 2.26
C ALA A 186 10.90 6.19 1.80
N ILE A 187 10.40 6.01 0.56
CA ILE A 187 10.19 4.67 -0.01
C ILE A 187 11.52 3.95 -0.17
N THR A 188 12.53 4.62 -0.73
CA THR A 188 13.85 4.01 -0.96
C THR A 188 14.48 3.57 0.35
N GLN A 189 14.40 4.40 1.39
CA GLN A 189 14.92 4.10 2.72
C GLN A 189 14.16 2.95 3.39
N LEU A 190 12.82 2.89 3.25
CA LEU A 190 12.00 1.78 3.74
C LEU A 190 12.50 0.43 3.22
N PHE A 191 12.79 0.34 1.92
CA PHE A 191 13.32 -0.90 1.34
C PHE A 191 14.76 -1.18 1.79
N ALA A 192 15.60 -0.14 1.88
CA ALA A 192 16.97 -0.29 2.38
C ALA A 192 17.01 -0.77 3.82
N ASP A 193 16.18 -0.22 4.70
CA ASP A 193 16.11 -0.60 6.12
C ASP A 193 15.49 -1.98 6.34
N SER A 194 14.66 -2.43 5.41
CA SER A 194 13.99 -3.73 5.48
C SER A 194 14.82 -4.87 4.86
N PHE A 195 15.53 -4.60 3.75
CA PHE A 195 16.21 -5.61 2.94
C PHE A 195 17.70 -5.30 2.68
N GLY A 196 18.15 -4.12 3.09
CA GLY A 196 19.55 -3.69 2.91
C GLY A 196 20.52 -4.61 3.66
N LYS A 197 21.69 -4.78 3.03
CA LYS A 197 22.80 -5.57 3.57
C LYS A 197 23.64 -4.73 4.52
#